data_1477e1917ee5643c8b8b6591b4351c7a
#
_entry.id   1477e1917ee5643c8b8b6591b4351c7a
#
_cell.length_a   1.000
_cell.length_b   1.000
_cell.length_c   1.000
_cell.angle_alpha   90.00
_cell.angle_beta   90.00
_cell.angle_gamma   90.00
#
_symmetry.space_group_name_H-M   'P 1'
#
loop_
_entity.id
_entity.type
_entity.pdbx_description
1 polymer ?
#
loop_
_entity_poly.entity_id
_entity_poly.type
_entity_poly.pdbx_seq_one_letter_code
_entity_poly.pdbx_strand_id
1 'polypeptide(L)'
;MIQNWSSMISPAQSRAARGLIGWSQTELAQAAGMSLPTVKRFETGTGARVSPDAIATMRRALESAGVIFVDENGEGPGVRLRKVR
;
A
#
# COMPACT_ATOMS: atom_id res chain seq x y z
N MET A 1 -1.93 -25.13 1.12
CA MET A 1 -2.36 -23.84 0.55
C MET A 1 -1.52 -22.69 1.09
N ILE A 2 -0.98 -21.92 0.21
CA ILE A 2 -0.13 -20.81 0.59
C ILE A 2 -0.93 -19.54 0.69
N GLN A 3 -0.84 -18.90 1.83
CA GLN A 3 -1.37 -17.56 2.01
C GLN A 3 -0.37 -16.56 1.48
N ASN A 4 -0.84 -15.66 0.67
CA ASN A 4 0.01 -14.59 0.18
C ASN A 4 -0.12 -13.37 1.09
N TRP A 5 0.52 -13.47 2.23
CA TRP A 5 0.46 -12.39 3.23
C TRP A 5 1.06 -11.10 2.71
N SER A 6 2.00 -11.19 1.75
CA SER A 6 2.67 -10.01 1.26
C SER A 6 1.75 -9.10 0.44
N SER A 7 0.56 -9.58 0.05
CA SER A 7 -0.43 -8.72 -0.60
C SER A 7 -1.12 -7.78 0.36
N MET A 8 -1.06 -8.08 1.64
CA MET A 8 -1.87 -7.41 2.66
C MET A 8 -1.04 -6.38 3.40
N ILE A 9 -0.82 -5.26 2.76
CA ILE A 9 -0.13 -4.16 3.44
C ILE A 9 -1.08 -3.51 4.43
N SER A 10 -0.51 -2.86 5.44
CA SER A 10 -1.30 -2.14 6.43
C SER A 10 -1.62 -0.73 5.97
N PRO A 11 -2.65 -0.09 6.56
CA PRO A 11 -2.90 1.33 6.30
C PRO A 11 -1.68 2.20 6.53
N ALA A 12 -0.92 1.92 7.58
CA ALA A 12 0.29 2.69 7.88
C ALA A 12 1.34 2.51 6.79
N GLN A 13 1.49 1.30 6.27
CA GLN A 13 2.44 1.07 5.18
C GLN A 13 2.03 1.85 3.93
N SER A 14 0.74 1.94 3.64
CA SER A 14 0.26 2.70 2.50
C SER A 14 0.59 4.18 2.64
N ARG A 15 0.32 4.75 3.82
CA ARG A 15 0.63 6.16 4.06
C ARG A 15 2.13 6.42 3.96
N ALA A 16 2.93 5.53 4.55
CA ALA A 16 4.39 5.67 4.53
C ALA A 16 4.93 5.54 3.11
N ALA A 17 4.39 4.61 2.33
CA ALA A 17 4.78 4.42 0.94
C ALA A 17 4.50 5.68 0.13
N ARG A 18 3.31 6.26 0.31
CA ARG A 18 2.99 7.51 -0.38
C ARG A 18 3.97 8.62 0.00
N GLY A 19 4.32 8.67 1.28
CA GLY A 19 5.30 9.66 1.75
C GLY A 19 6.65 9.51 1.07
N LEU A 20 7.08 8.27 0.86
CA LEU A 20 8.36 8.01 0.21
C LEU A 20 8.41 8.50 -1.23
N ILE A 21 7.30 8.41 -1.94
CA ILE A 21 7.28 8.77 -3.37
C ILE A 21 6.55 10.10 -3.63
N GLY A 22 6.13 10.78 -2.58
CA GLY A 22 5.50 12.09 -2.71
C GLY A 22 4.10 12.06 -3.32
N TRP A 23 3.38 10.97 -3.14
CA TRP A 23 2.04 10.85 -3.71
C TRP A 23 0.97 11.29 -2.72
N SER A 24 -0.03 12.00 -3.24
CA SER A 24 -1.28 12.23 -2.52
C SER A 24 -2.14 10.97 -2.57
N GLN A 25 -3.19 10.95 -1.75
CA GLN A 25 -4.17 9.87 -1.83
C GLN A 25 -4.84 9.83 -3.20
N THR A 26 -5.07 11.00 -3.80
CA THR A 26 -5.66 11.07 -5.14
C THR A 26 -4.75 10.42 -6.17
N GLU A 27 -3.44 10.65 -6.06
CA GLU A 27 -2.50 10.04 -6.99
C GLU A 27 -2.47 8.52 -6.84
N LEU A 28 -2.52 8.03 -5.59
CA LEU A 28 -2.60 6.59 -5.39
C LEU A 28 -3.89 6.01 -5.97
N ALA A 29 -5.01 6.69 -5.74
CA ALA A 29 -6.29 6.22 -6.26
C ALA A 29 -6.24 6.13 -7.78
N GLN A 30 -5.69 7.14 -8.45
CA GLN A 30 -5.57 7.15 -9.89
C GLN A 30 -4.67 6.02 -10.39
N ALA A 31 -3.53 5.85 -9.76
CA ALA A 31 -2.59 4.80 -10.16
C ALA A 31 -3.17 3.41 -9.96
N ALA A 32 -3.96 3.23 -8.93
CA ALA A 32 -4.56 1.94 -8.60
C ALA A 32 -5.89 1.70 -9.32
N GLY A 33 -6.40 2.71 -10.03
CA GLY A 33 -7.66 2.58 -10.75
C GLY A 33 -8.86 2.45 -9.83
N MET A 34 -8.85 3.13 -8.70
CA MET A 34 -9.95 3.06 -7.75
C MET A 34 -10.34 4.46 -7.28
N SER A 35 -11.43 4.54 -6.53
CA SER A 35 -11.94 5.83 -6.07
C SER A 35 -11.11 6.36 -4.90
N LEU A 36 -11.06 7.67 -4.79
CA LEU A 36 -10.41 8.32 -3.65
C LEU A 36 -11.05 7.89 -2.32
N PRO A 37 -12.37 7.82 -2.19
CA PRO A 37 -12.97 7.34 -0.94
C PRO A 37 -12.48 5.95 -0.52
N THR A 38 -12.20 5.06 -1.48
CA THR A 38 -11.69 3.74 -1.14
C THR A 38 -10.31 3.85 -0.50
N VAL A 39 -9.43 4.67 -1.07
CA VAL A 39 -8.09 4.88 -0.50
C VAL A 39 -8.20 5.49 0.89
N LYS A 40 -9.04 6.52 1.04
CA LYS A 40 -9.23 7.16 2.33
C LYS A 40 -9.74 6.19 3.38
N ARG A 41 -10.73 5.36 3.01
CA ARG A 41 -11.30 4.40 3.93
C ARG A 41 -10.26 3.40 4.42
N PHE A 42 -9.41 2.94 3.50
CA PHE A 42 -8.33 2.03 3.88
C PHE A 42 -7.34 2.71 4.81
N GLU A 43 -6.90 3.90 4.45
CA GLU A 43 -5.79 4.55 5.16
C GLU A 43 -6.18 5.16 6.50
N THR A 44 -7.47 5.31 6.76
CA THR A 44 -7.89 5.81 8.08
C THR A 44 -7.70 4.78 9.18
N GLY A 45 -7.37 3.56 8.81
CA GLY A 45 -7.16 2.50 9.78
C GLY A 45 -8.42 1.76 10.17
N THR A 46 -9.55 2.21 9.68
CA THR A 46 -10.80 1.49 9.92
C THR A 46 -11.06 0.41 8.91
N GLY A 47 -10.40 0.48 7.78
CA GLY A 47 -10.27 -0.45 6.65
C GLY A 47 -11.26 -1.58 6.44
N ALA A 48 -12.26 -1.68 7.27
CA ALA A 48 -13.10 -2.86 7.39
C ALA A 48 -13.88 -3.18 6.12
N ARG A 49 -14.02 -2.24 5.21
CA ARG A 49 -14.80 -2.44 4.01
C ARG A 49 -13.97 -2.45 2.74
N VAL A 50 -12.66 -2.59 2.89
CA VAL A 50 -11.80 -2.61 1.71
C VAL A 50 -11.41 -4.05 1.45
N SER A 51 -11.70 -4.53 0.24
CA SER A 51 -11.44 -5.91 -0.11
C SER A 51 -9.95 -6.21 -0.20
N PRO A 52 -9.57 -7.47 0.03
CA PRO A 52 -8.17 -7.87 -0.18
C PRO A 52 -7.67 -7.57 -1.59
N ASP A 53 -8.54 -7.71 -2.59
CA ASP A 53 -8.15 -7.42 -3.98
C ASP A 53 -7.81 -5.94 -4.15
N ALA A 54 -8.59 -5.05 -3.54
CA ALA A 54 -8.31 -3.62 -3.61
C ALA A 54 -6.98 -3.29 -2.93
N ILE A 55 -6.73 -3.91 -1.77
CA ILE A 55 -5.48 -3.70 -1.05
C ILE A 55 -4.29 -4.19 -1.89
N ALA A 56 -4.42 -5.36 -2.51
CA ALA A 56 -3.37 -5.88 -3.37
C ALA A 56 -3.13 -4.97 -4.57
N THR A 57 -4.19 -4.37 -5.10
CA THR A 57 -4.05 -3.45 -6.22
C THR A 57 -3.30 -2.18 -5.81
N MET A 58 -3.61 -1.65 -4.62
CA MET A 58 -2.87 -0.51 -4.09
C MET A 58 -1.39 -0.84 -3.91
N ARG A 59 -1.11 -2.03 -3.37
CA ARG A 59 0.27 -2.47 -3.20
C ARG A 59 1.00 -2.48 -4.54
N ARG A 60 0.38 -3.07 -5.57
CA ARG A 60 1.03 -3.15 -6.88
C ARG A 60 1.29 -1.77 -7.47
N ALA A 61 0.35 -0.83 -7.29
CA ALA A 61 0.55 0.52 -7.80
C ALA A 61 1.75 1.19 -7.12
N LEU A 62 1.87 1.03 -5.82
CA LEU A 62 2.98 1.59 -5.07
C LEU A 62 4.30 0.92 -5.43
N GLU A 63 4.28 -0.41 -5.60
CA GLU A 63 5.48 -1.13 -6.01
C GLU A 63 5.94 -0.69 -7.40
N SER A 64 5.01 -0.45 -8.32
CA SER A 64 5.35 0.03 -9.64
C SER A 64 6.00 1.42 -9.58
N ALA A 65 5.70 2.18 -8.55
CA ALA A 65 6.28 3.51 -8.36
C ALA A 65 7.61 3.46 -7.59
N GLY A 66 8.08 2.27 -7.24
CA GLY A 66 9.39 2.11 -6.63
C GLY A 66 9.41 1.76 -5.16
N VAL A 67 8.26 1.52 -4.55
CA VAL A 67 8.21 1.16 -3.13
C VAL A 67 8.47 -0.32 -2.96
N ILE A 68 9.25 -0.67 -1.97
CA ILE A 68 9.46 -2.05 -1.54
C ILE A 68 8.78 -2.21 -0.19
N PHE A 69 7.87 -3.19 -0.09
CA PHE A 69 7.20 -3.47 1.17
C PHE A 69 7.97 -4.53 1.93
N VAL A 70 8.22 -4.25 3.20
CA VAL A 70 8.98 -5.15 4.07
C VAL A 70 7.97 -5.84 4.98
N ASP A 71 7.92 -7.16 4.87
CA ASP A 71 7.00 -7.96 5.66
C ASP A 71 7.42 -7.99 7.11
N GLU A 72 6.44 -8.24 7.97
CA GLU A 72 6.71 -8.44 9.39
C GLU A 72 7.68 -9.61 9.57
N ASN A 73 8.76 -9.38 10.28
CA ASN A 73 9.78 -10.42 10.50
C ASN A 73 10.29 -10.41 11.94
N GLY A 74 9.47 -9.92 12.88
CA GLY A 74 9.84 -9.79 14.27
C GLY A 74 10.18 -8.36 14.65
N GLU A 75 10.34 -7.49 13.65
CA GLU A 75 10.71 -6.09 13.85
C GLU A 75 9.60 -5.15 13.41
N GLY A 76 8.50 -5.69 12.94
CA GLY A 76 7.41 -4.90 12.39
C GLY A 76 7.49 -4.75 10.89
N PRO A 77 6.35 -4.54 10.23
CA PRO A 77 6.33 -4.33 8.79
C PRO A 77 6.82 -2.92 8.45
N GLY A 78 7.37 -2.75 7.25
CA GLY A 78 7.88 -1.45 6.85
C GLY A 78 7.80 -1.22 5.37
N VAL A 79 8.42 -0.15 4.94
CA VAL A 79 8.54 0.21 3.53
C VAL A 79 9.91 0.84 3.30
N ARG A 80 10.38 0.72 2.08
CA ARG A 80 11.58 1.43 1.67
C ARG A 80 11.46 1.79 0.20
N LEU A 81 12.20 2.79 -0.22
CA LEU A 81 12.24 3.18 -1.62
C LEU A 81 13.30 2.39 -2.33
N ARG A 82 12.95 1.87 -3.52
CA ARG A 82 13.92 1.13 -4.31
C ARG A 82 15.08 2.02 -4.68
N LYS A 83 16.27 1.47 -4.58
CA LYS A 83 17.46 2.20 -4.94
C LYS A 83 17.48 2.46 -6.44
N VAL A 84 17.77 3.70 -6.80
CA VAL A 84 17.88 4.11 -8.21
C VAL A 84 19.33 4.04 -8.62
N ARG A 85 19.57 3.54 -9.82
CA ARG A 85 20.90 3.44 -10.36
C ARG A 85 21.12 4.44 -11.46
#